data_bc5dd887e058a885448d6dcaf4363278
#
_entry.id   bc5dd887e058a885448d6dcaf4363278
#
_cell.length_a   1.000
_cell.length_b   1.000
_cell.length_c   1.000
_cell.angle_alpha   90.00
_cell.angle_beta   90.00
_cell.angle_gamma   90.00
#
_symmetry.space_group_name_H-M   'P 1'
#
loop_
_entity.id
_entity.type
_entity.pdbx_description
1 polymer ?
#
loop_
_entity_poly.entity_id
_entity_poly.type
_entity_poly.pdbx_seq_one_letter_code
_entity_poly.pdbx_strand_id
1 'polypeptide(L)'
;MKMRKSGILIYRIFFILLFSEFIFTNSEAKNEKKITFIAVGDVLLDRGVAETLKGVKPEDALKEIIPVLKKGDIVFCNLECPFVSNPTPLPKPVSFSSSPSMVSVLKIAGFNIISLANNHTMDCGKAGLLETMENLEKQKIAFCGAGRNKKEAHSPFIFKIKGICIGFLAYCDFSPEGIIRLSDAPTIAVIDEDTLSREIKIAKSKVDILVVSFHWGTEFYPLPTARQKRIAEESIDAGADIIIGHHPHVVQPTEIKKQKSGRKSLIVYSLGNFMFDTTKEKSNESIILECILTKNGIEQIKTYPVKIKQGIPVLLQTTDK
;
A
#
# COMPACT_ATOMS: atom_id res chain seq x y z
N MET A 1 -2.21 -5.14 107.25
CA MET A 1 -2.75 -4.41 106.13
C MET A 1 -1.66 -4.43 105.07
N LYS A 2 -1.83 -5.28 104.05
CA LYS A 2 -0.78 -5.62 103.05
C LYS A 2 -0.89 -4.71 101.85
N MET A 3 0.15 -3.93 101.53
CA MET A 3 0.28 -3.19 100.30
C MET A 3 0.80 -4.14 99.19
N ARG A 4 0.05 -4.23 98.09
CA ARG A 4 0.49 -4.94 96.90
C ARG A 4 1.27 -3.98 95.99
N LYS A 5 2.49 -4.34 95.60
CA LYS A 5 3.32 -3.68 94.63
C LYS A 5 2.86 -4.11 93.25
N SER A 6 2.47 -3.17 92.38
CA SER A 6 2.19 -3.37 90.98
C SER A 6 3.47 -3.25 90.11
N GLY A 7 3.90 -4.33 89.50
CA GLY A 7 5.03 -4.33 88.56
C GLY A 7 4.60 -3.82 87.17
N ILE A 8 5.32 -2.84 86.65
CA ILE A 8 5.15 -2.31 85.32
C ILE A 8 6.03 -3.12 84.35
N LEU A 9 5.39 -3.83 83.45
CA LEU A 9 6.07 -4.60 82.40
C LEU A 9 6.30 -3.68 81.18
N ILE A 10 7.58 -3.35 80.94
CA ILE A 10 8.00 -2.52 79.80
C ILE A 10 8.16 -3.43 78.58
N TYR A 11 7.24 -3.36 77.64
CA TYR A 11 7.40 -4.00 76.31
C TYR A 11 8.31 -3.11 75.44
N ARG A 12 9.50 -3.62 75.14
CA ARG A 12 10.35 -3.08 74.06
C ARG A 12 9.80 -3.54 72.71
N ILE A 13 9.17 -2.62 71.96
CA ILE A 13 8.79 -2.84 70.59
C ILE A 13 10.03 -2.64 69.72
N PHE A 14 10.54 -3.74 69.16
CA PHE A 14 11.54 -3.70 68.05
C PHE A 14 10.85 -3.30 66.75
N PHE A 15 11.09 -2.07 66.32
CA PHE A 15 10.72 -1.66 64.92
C PHE A 15 11.76 -2.23 63.95
N ILE A 16 11.40 -3.29 63.25
CA ILE A 16 12.16 -3.76 62.08
C ILE A 16 11.73 -2.88 60.89
N LEU A 17 12.59 -1.93 60.51
CA LEU A 17 12.49 -1.19 59.27
C LEU A 17 12.86 -2.15 58.10
N LEU A 18 11.86 -2.72 57.45
CA LEU A 18 12.00 -3.37 56.14
C LEU A 18 12.19 -2.26 55.10
N PHE A 19 13.45 -1.98 54.73
CA PHE A 19 13.76 -1.27 53.47
C PHE A 19 13.37 -2.17 52.30
N SER A 20 12.17 -1.98 51.77
CA SER A 20 11.85 -2.49 50.42
C SER A 20 12.61 -1.63 49.44
N GLU A 21 13.73 -2.14 48.91
CA GLU A 21 14.34 -1.59 47.71
C GLU A 21 13.32 -1.74 46.56
N PHE A 22 12.65 -0.63 46.26
CA PHE A 22 11.92 -0.49 44.99
C PHE A 22 12.98 -0.48 43.87
N ILE A 23 13.27 -1.63 43.31
CA ILE A 23 14.00 -1.73 42.06
C ILE A 23 13.07 -1.10 41.01
N PHE A 24 13.26 0.18 40.72
CA PHE A 24 12.78 0.80 39.52
C PHE A 24 13.49 0.12 38.36
N THR A 25 12.90 -0.93 37.81
CA THR A 25 13.25 -1.38 36.48
C THR A 25 12.86 -0.24 35.54
N ASN A 26 13.85 0.60 35.20
CA ASN A 26 13.77 1.42 34.00
C ASN A 26 13.56 0.46 32.86
N SER A 27 12.32 0.20 32.49
CA SER A 27 12.02 -0.32 31.18
C SER A 27 12.42 0.81 30.24
N GLU A 28 13.64 0.77 29.70
CA GLU A 28 13.98 1.51 28.50
C GLU A 28 12.86 1.21 27.53
N ALA A 29 12.04 2.21 27.23
CA ALA A 29 11.04 2.14 26.18
C ALA A 29 11.84 1.83 24.93
N LYS A 30 11.88 0.55 24.54
CA LYS A 30 12.61 0.05 23.39
C LYS A 30 12.06 0.83 22.22
N ASN A 31 12.88 1.75 21.69
CA ASN A 31 12.47 2.67 20.63
C ASN A 31 11.98 1.81 19.46
N GLU A 32 10.65 1.56 19.39
CA GLU A 32 10.05 0.63 18.46
C GLU A 32 10.30 1.17 17.05
N LYS A 33 10.93 0.34 16.22
CA LYS A 33 11.27 0.73 14.86
C LYS A 33 9.99 0.95 14.07
N LYS A 34 9.90 2.10 13.40
CA LYS A 34 8.74 2.52 12.64
C LYS A 34 9.08 2.67 11.17
N ILE A 35 8.14 2.30 10.33
CA ILE A 35 8.19 2.46 8.87
C ILE A 35 7.05 3.37 8.47
N THR A 36 7.35 4.37 7.65
CA THR A 36 6.35 5.18 6.99
C THR A 36 6.03 4.54 5.64
N PHE A 37 4.81 4.04 5.51
CA PHE A 37 4.25 3.52 4.26
C PHE A 37 3.33 4.57 3.66
N ILE A 38 3.57 4.92 2.39
CA ILE A 38 2.72 5.86 1.63
C ILE A 38 2.17 5.13 0.42
N ALA A 39 0.87 5.27 0.18
CA ALA A 39 0.21 4.76 -1.00
C ALA A 39 -0.61 5.84 -1.69
N VAL A 40 -0.61 5.82 -3.02
CA VAL A 40 -1.43 6.68 -3.87
C VAL A 40 -2.23 5.84 -4.85
N GLY A 41 -3.17 6.47 -5.55
CA GLY A 41 -4.06 5.84 -6.52
C GLY A 41 -3.41 5.50 -7.85
N ASP A 42 -4.23 5.55 -8.90
CA ASP A 42 -3.88 5.11 -10.25
C ASP A 42 -2.97 6.12 -10.95
N VAL A 43 -1.88 5.62 -11.54
CA VAL A 43 -0.88 6.40 -12.28
C VAL A 43 -0.87 5.95 -13.73
N LEU A 44 -1.22 6.88 -14.61
CA LEU A 44 -1.13 6.75 -16.06
C LEU A 44 -0.14 7.78 -16.59
N LEU A 45 0.99 7.35 -17.14
CA LEU A 45 2.03 8.22 -17.69
C LEU A 45 1.96 8.27 -19.22
N ASP A 46 0.76 8.34 -19.75
CA ASP A 46 0.43 8.35 -21.18
C ASP A 46 -0.50 9.55 -21.48
N ARG A 47 -0.88 9.74 -22.73
CA ARG A 47 -1.88 10.70 -23.21
C ARG A 47 -1.68 12.12 -22.62
N GLY A 48 -2.72 12.71 -22.01
CA GLY A 48 -2.71 14.08 -21.47
C GLY A 48 -1.71 14.29 -20.34
N VAL A 49 -1.39 13.26 -19.55
CA VAL A 49 -0.32 13.35 -18.53
C VAL A 49 1.04 13.48 -19.19
N ALA A 50 1.31 12.65 -20.21
CA ALA A 50 2.57 12.73 -20.96
C ALA A 50 2.73 14.08 -21.68
N GLU A 51 1.65 14.61 -22.27
CA GLU A 51 1.67 15.95 -22.90
C GLU A 51 1.91 17.07 -21.87
N THR A 52 1.30 16.99 -20.69
CA THR A 52 1.51 17.98 -19.60
C THR A 52 2.96 17.96 -19.10
N LEU A 53 3.59 16.79 -19.07
CA LEU A 53 4.98 16.63 -18.64
C LEU A 53 6.00 16.94 -19.73
N LYS A 54 5.57 17.12 -20.98
CA LYS A 54 6.45 17.40 -22.11
C LYS A 54 7.17 18.74 -21.94
N GLY A 55 8.49 18.69 -21.88
CA GLY A 55 9.32 19.88 -21.67
C GLY A 55 9.30 20.46 -20.26
N VAL A 56 8.60 19.83 -19.33
CA VAL A 56 8.56 20.19 -17.90
C VAL A 56 9.39 19.19 -17.11
N LYS A 57 10.22 19.66 -16.20
CA LYS A 57 10.94 18.77 -15.28
C LYS A 57 9.94 18.13 -14.32
N PRO A 58 9.96 16.79 -14.12
CA PRO A 58 9.06 16.13 -13.19
C PRO A 58 9.10 16.71 -11.76
N GLU A 59 10.28 17.18 -11.32
CA GLU A 59 10.44 17.84 -10.02
C GLU A 59 9.60 19.11 -9.90
N ASP A 60 9.50 19.89 -10.98
CA ASP A 60 8.71 21.13 -11.01
C ASP A 60 7.22 20.83 -11.08
N ALA A 61 6.83 19.83 -11.89
CA ALA A 61 5.44 19.39 -12.03
C ALA A 61 4.88 18.82 -10.71
N LEU A 62 5.71 18.08 -9.97
CA LEU A 62 5.31 17.37 -8.75
C LEU A 62 5.81 18.05 -7.46
N LYS A 63 6.24 19.32 -7.54
CA LYS A 63 6.89 20.04 -6.42
C LYS A 63 6.08 20.07 -5.12
N GLU A 64 4.74 20.07 -5.19
CA GLU A 64 3.88 20.05 -4.02
C GLU A 64 3.74 18.65 -3.41
N ILE A 65 3.86 17.61 -4.23
CA ILE A 65 3.63 16.23 -3.86
C ILE A 65 4.90 15.54 -3.37
N ILE A 66 6.04 15.79 -4.02
CA ILE A 66 7.33 15.16 -3.69
C ILE A 66 7.68 15.29 -2.19
N PRO A 67 7.49 16.42 -1.51
CA PRO A 67 7.80 16.52 -0.08
C PRO A 67 6.98 15.59 0.81
N VAL A 68 5.75 15.24 0.39
CA VAL A 68 4.90 14.27 1.10
C VAL A 68 5.38 12.86 0.82
N LEU A 69 5.58 12.48 -0.45
CA LEU A 69 6.02 11.14 -0.84
C LEU A 69 7.39 10.79 -0.25
N LYS A 70 8.32 11.75 -0.21
CA LYS A 70 9.67 11.57 0.37
C LYS A 70 9.71 11.28 1.88
N LYS A 71 8.59 11.42 2.60
CA LYS A 71 8.48 10.95 3.99
C LYS A 71 8.43 9.43 4.08
N GLY A 72 8.00 8.77 2.99
CA GLY A 72 7.81 7.31 2.96
C GLY A 72 9.14 6.55 2.90
N ASP A 73 9.32 5.58 3.78
CA ASP A 73 10.31 4.52 3.60
C ASP A 73 9.89 3.61 2.43
N ILE A 74 8.57 3.43 2.26
CA ILE A 74 7.95 2.69 1.16
C ILE A 74 6.87 3.59 0.54
N VAL A 75 6.93 3.76 -0.79
CA VAL A 75 5.99 4.58 -1.56
C VAL A 75 5.43 3.74 -2.70
N PHE A 76 4.12 3.54 -2.69
CA PHE A 76 3.38 2.60 -3.53
C PHE A 76 2.37 3.31 -4.44
N CYS A 77 2.23 2.84 -5.69
CA CYS A 77 1.11 3.18 -6.58
C CYS A 77 0.70 1.99 -7.47
N ASN A 78 -0.42 2.12 -8.16
CA ASN A 78 -0.80 1.25 -9.28
C ASN A 78 -0.42 1.94 -10.60
N LEU A 79 0.35 1.28 -11.47
CA LEU A 79 0.77 1.80 -12.77
C LEU A 79 -0.11 1.22 -13.87
N GLU A 80 -0.93 2.07 -14.48
CA GLU A 80 -1.91 1.68 -15.51
C GLU A 80 -1.43 1.89 -16.96
N CYS A 81 -0.15 1.77 -17.23
CA CYS A 81 0.36 1.73 -18.58
C CYS A 81 1.65 0.92 -18.66
N PRO A 82 1.87 0.15 -19.73
CA PRO A 82 3.17 -0.45 -19.98
C PRO A 82 4.17 0.61 -20.47
N PHE A 83 5.45 0.43 -20.14
CA PHE A 83 6.56 1.20 -20.66
C PHE A 83 7.20 0.47 -21.84
N VAL A 84 6.97 0.96 -23.06
CA VAL A 84 7.35 0.28 -24.30
C VAL A 84 8.00 1.22 -25.30
N SER A 85 9.17 0.84 -25.83
CA SER A 85 9.91 1.64 -26.80
C SER A 85 9.21 1.68 -28.18
N ASN A 86 8.66 0.53 -28.61
CA ASN A 86 7.94 0.39 -29.86
C ASN A 86 6.57 -0.23 -29.59
N PRO A 87 5.57 0.57 -29.21
CA PRO A 87 4.29 0.04 -28.78
C PRO A 87 3.55 -0.64 -29.94
N THR A 88 3.05 -1.84 -29.68
CA THR A 88 2.12 -2.56 -30.53
C THR A 88 0.90 -2.89 -29.68
N PRO A 89 -0.04 -1.92 -29.52
CA PRO A 89 -1.21 -2.10 -28.67
C PRO A 89 -2.10 -3.24 -29.19
N LEU A 90 -2.66 -4.00 -28.27
CA LEU A 90 -3.67 -5.00 -28.57
C LEU A 90 -4.97 -4.32 -29.05
N PRO A 91 -5.74 -4.95 -29.95
CA PRO A 91 -7.00 -4.41 -30.43
C PRO A 91 -8.09 -4.49 -29.36
N LYS A 92 -8.19 -3.46 -28.54
CA LYS A 92 -9.22 -3.27 -27.52
C LYS A 92 -9.67 -1.80 -27.47
N PRO A 93 -10.86 -1.49 -26.91
CA PRO A 93 -11.43 -0.14 -26.95
C PRO A 93 -10.52 0.95 -26.37
N VAL A 94 -9.80 0.64 -25.30
CA VAL A 94 -8.86 1.56 -24.64
C VAL A 94 -7.55 0.82 -24.40
N SER A 95 -6.46 1.32 -24.98
CA SER A 95 -5.11 0.80 -24.79
C SER A 95 -4.17 1.94 -24.45
N PHE A 96 -3.25 1.68 -23.52
CA PHE A 96 -2.23 2.63 -23.10
C PHE A 96 -0.83 2.12 -23.46
N SER A 97 0.07 3.07 -23.66
CA SER A 97 1.50 2.78 -23.81
C SER A 97 2.30 4.03 -23.50
N SER A 98 3.31 3.92 -22.70
CA SER A 98 4.16 5.05 -22.31
C SER A 98 5.60 4.82 -22.74
N SER A 99 6.32 5.91 -23.03
CA SER A 99 7.75 5.83 -23.31
C SER A 99 8.52 5.33 -22.09
N PRO A 100 9.55 4.46 -22.25
CA PRO A 100 10.42 4.03 -21.16
C PRO A 100 11.08 5.18 -20.39
N SER A 101 11.29 6.33 -21.02
CA SER A 101 11.82 7.52 -20.33
C SER A 101 10.93 8.03 -19.18
N MET A 102 9.62 7.78 -19.26
CA MET A 102 8.64 8.19 -18.25
C MET A 102 8.79 7.45 -16.91
N VAL A 103 9.51 6.31 -16.87
CA VAL A 103 9.87 5.64 -15.61
C VAL A 103 10.62 6.59 -14.66
N SER A 104 11.39 7.54 -15.21
CA SER A 104 12.10 8.55 -14.41
C SER A 104 11.15 9.39 -13.55
N VAL A 105 9.92 9.64 -14.02
CA VAL A 105 8.89 10.37 -13.26
C VAL A 105 8.56 9.65 -11.96
N LEU A 106 8.38 8.32 -12.02
CA LEU A 106 8.13 7.48 -10.84
C LEU A 106 9.31 7.54 -9.86
N LYS A 107 10.53 7.45 -10.39
CA LYS A 107 11.75 7.50 -9.58
C LYS A 107 11.92 8.85 -8.87
N ILE A 108 11.72 9.94 -9.58
CA ILE A 108 11.82 11.31 -9.07
C ILE A 108 10.75 11.59 -8.01
N ALA A 109 9.52 11.11 -8.25
CA ALA A 109 8.43 11.19 -7.27
C ALA A 109 8.71 10.40 -5.98
N GLY A 110 9.61 9.41 -6.03
CA GLY A 110 10.01 8.61 -4.87
C GLY A 110 9.34 7.24 -4.78
N PHE A 111 8.61 6.82 -5.81
CA PHE A 111 8.03 5.48 -5.86
C PHE A 111 9.13 4.42 -5.85
N ASN A 112 8.99 3.42 -4.98
CA ASN A 112 9.94 2.34 -4.85
C ASN A 112 9.30 0.94 -4.94
N ILE A 113 7.96 0.88 -4.99
CA ILE A 113 7.21 -0.33 -5.33
C ILE A 113 5.93 0.01 -6.09
N ILE A 114 5.59 -0.82 -7.10
CA ILE A 114 4.50 -0.58 -8.05
C ILE A 114 3.60 -1.83 -8.13
N SER A 115 2.26 -1.66 -8.12
CA SER A 115 1.35 -2.69 -8.60
C SER A 115 1.33 -2.70 -10.12
N LEU A 116 1.52 -3.88 -10.71
CA LEU A 116 1.32 -4.14 -12.13
C LEU A 116 0.10 -5.04 -12.38
N ALA A 117 -0.67 -5.39 -11.36
CA ALA A 117 -1.88 -6.19 -11.51
C ALA A 117 -3.08 -5.31 -11.86
N ASN A 118 -3.20 -4.92 -13.11
CA ASN A 118 -4.34 -4.15 -13.63
C ASN A 118 -4.68 -4.55 -15.09
N ASN A 119 -5.81 -4.07 -15.59
CA ASN A 119 -6.32 -4.39 -16.92
C ASN A 119 -5.54 -3.73 -18.08
N HIS A 120 -4.61 -2.80 -17.78
CA HIS A 120 -3.82 -2.08 -18.78
C HIS A 120 -2.35 -2.51 -18.86
N THR A 121 -1.83 -3.20 -17.87
CA THR A 121 -0.41 -3.63 -17.84
C THR A 121 0.00 -4.45 -19.06
N MET A 122 -0.94 -5.19 -19.65
CA MET A 122 -0.68 -6.03 -20.81
C MET A 122 -1.23 -5.46 -22.13
N ASP A 123 -1.45 -4.15 -22.22
CA ASP A 123 -1.96 -3.49 -23.43
C ASP A 123 -1.06 -3.66 -24.67
N CYS A 124 0.24 -3.84 -24.43
CA CYS A 124 1.21 -4.20 -25.47
C CYS A 124 1.63 -5.67 -25.40
N GLY A 125 0.76 -6.54 -24.92
CA GLY A 125 0.99 -7.99 -24.82
C GLY A 125 2.08 -8.40 -23.86
N LYS A 126 2.53 -9.65 -24.00
CA LYS A 126 3.57 -10.25 -23.13
C LYS A 126 4.91 -9.55 -23.27
N ALA A 127 5.26 -9.11 -24.49
CA ALA A 127 6.51 -8.37 -24.73
C ALA A 127 6.50 -7.01 -24.02
N GLY A 128 5.38 -6.28 -24.07
CA GLY A 128 5.22 -5.00 -23.38
C GLY A 128 5.30 -5.15 -21.86
N LEU A 129 4.72 -6.21 -21.29
CA LEU A 129 4.87 -6.52 -19.87
C LEU A 129 6.35 -6.77 -19.48
N LEU A 130 7.07 -7.58 -20.26
CA LEU A 130 8.49 -7.86 -19.99
C LEU A 130 9.33 -6.58 -20.05
N GLU A 131 9.15 -5.75 -21.09
CA GLU A 131 9.86 -4.48 -21.22
C GLU A 131 9.53 -3.51 -20.07
N THR A 132 8.27 -3.48 -19.63
CA THR A 132 7.86 -2.69 -18.46
C THR A 132 8.59 -3.13 -17.19
N MET A 133 8.63 -4.43 -16.92
CA MET A 133 9.33 -4.99 -15.75
C MET A 133 10.84 -4.66 -15.81
N GLU A 134 11.48 -4.83 -16.97
CA GLU A 134 12.90 -4.48 -17.16
C GLU A 134 13.18 -2.99 -16.92
N ASN A 135 12.32 -2.11 -17.40
CA ASN A 135 12.46 -0.67 -17.21
C ASN A 135 12.34 -0.27 -15.73
N LEU A 136 11.42 -0.89 -14.97
CA LEU A 136 11.31 -0.70 -13.52
C LEU A 136 12.55 -1.24 -12.79
N GLU A 137 13.02 -2.46 -13.14
CA GLU A 137 14.22 -3.09 -12.56
C GLU A 137 15.47 -2.23 -12.78
N LYS A 138 15.66 -1.66 -13.98
CA LYS A 138 16.78 -0.74 -14.31
C LYS A 138 16.79 0.50 -13.40
N GLN A 139 15.62 0.99 -13.01
CA GLN A 139 15.46 2.13 -12.09
C GLN A 139 15.43 1.73 -10.60
N LYS A 140 15.60 0.44 -10.31
CA LYS A 140 15.51 -0.14 -8.95
C LYS A 140 14.16 0.18 -8.29
N ILE A 141 13.10 0.13 -9.08
CA ILE A 141 11.71 0.20 -8.61
C ILE A 141 11.18 -1.23 -8.58
N ALA A 142 10.78 -1.69 -7.41
CA ALA A 142 10.18 -3.00 -7.24
C ALA A 142 8.75 -3.03 -7.81
N PHE A 143 8.24 -4.21 -8.11
CA PHE A 143 6.86 -4.39 -8.52
C PHE A 143 6.27 -5.68 -7.92
N CYS A 144 4.95 -5.77 -7.91
CA CYS A 144 4.19 -6.95 -7.52
C CYS A 144 2.97 -7.14 -8.45
N GLY A 145 2.42 -8.35 -8.44
CA GLY A 145 1.23 -8.66 -9.24
C GLY A 145 1.46 -8.91 -10.72
N ALA A 146 2.72 -9.01 -11.14
CA ALA A 146 3.12 -9.42 -12.49
C ALA A 146 4.39 -10.27 -12.42
N GLY A 147 4.64 -11.07 -13.45
CA GLY A 147 5.83 -11.91 -13.50
C GLY A 147 6.04 -12.57 -14.85
N ARG A 148 7.20 -13.21 -15.03
CA ARG A 148 7.58 -13.97 -16.21
C ARG A 148 6.76 -15.27 -16.37
N ASN A 149 6.01 -15.64 -15.32
CA ASN A 149 5.09 -16.76 -15.26
C ASN A 149 4.06 -16.55 -14.14
N LYS A 150 3.03 -17.41 -14.07
CA LYS A 150 1.97 -17.33 -13.05
C LYS A 150 2.53 -17.36 -11.63
N LYS A 151 3.54 -18.19 -11.36
CA LYS A 151 4.13 -18.31 -10.01
C LYS A 151 4.79 -17.02 -9.57
N GLU A 152 5.56 -16.36 -10.45
CA GLU A 152 6.16 -15.05 -10.15
C GLU A 152 5.10 -13.98 -9.94
N ALA A 153 4.08 -13.89 -10.81
CA ALA A 153 3.00 -12.91 -10.71
C ALA A 153 2.25 -13.00 -9.36
N HIS A 154 2.04 -14.21 -8.84
CA HIS A 154 1.36 -14.47 -7.56
C HIS A 154 2.30 -14.52 -6.35
N SER A 155 3.59 -14.22 -6.53
CA SER A 155 4.57 -14.21 -5.43
C SER A 155 4.62 -12.84 -4.76
N PRO A 156 4.75 -12.77 -3.42
CA PRO A 156 4.89 -11.50 -2.75
C PRO A 156 6.27 -10.90 -2.99
N PHE A 157 6.33 -9.59 -3.24
CA PHE A 157 7.57 -8.84 -3.08
C PHE A 157 7.75 -8.50 -1.59
N ILE A 158 8.97 -8.66 -1.06
CA ILE A 158 9.22 -8.47 0.38
C ILE A 158 10.34 -7.44 0.58
N PHE A 159 10.02 -6.35 1.28
CA PHE A 159 11.03 -5.45 1.84
C PHE A 159 11.44 -5.88 3.24
N LYS A 160 12.73 -5.71 3.54
CA LYS A 160 13.24 -5.78 4.92
C LYS A 160 13.87 -4.44 5.27
N ILE A 161 13.13 -3.61 5.99
CA ILE A 161 13.51 -2.24 6.33
C ILE A 161 13.46 -2.08 7.85
N LYS A 162 14.50 -1.49 8.45
CA LYS A 162 14.57 -1.26 9.90
C LYS A 162 14.27 -2.53 10.74
N GLY A 163 14.51 -3.73 10.18
CA GLY A 163 14.25 -5.01 10.85
C GLY A 163 12.79 -5.47 10.84
N ILE A 164 11.92 -4.80 10.08
CA ILE A 164 10.52 -5.18 9.83
C ILE A 164 10.43 -5.74 8.40
N CYS A 165 9.75 -6.88 8.23
CA CYS A 165 9.48 -7.49 6.93
C CYS A 165 8.08 -7.09 6.47
N ILE A 166 7.98 -6.41 5.32
CA ILE A 166 6.70 -6.00 4.71
C ILE A 166 6.57 -6.68 3.36
N GLY A 167 5.49 -7.44 3.19
CA GLY A 167 5.15 -8.13 1.95
C GLY A 167 4.10 -7.35 1.15
N PHE A 168 4.19 -7.45 -0.18
CA PHE A 168 3.25 -6.87 -1.12
C PHE A 168 2.77 -7.93 -2.08
N LEU A 169 1.46 -8.12 -2.16
CA LEU A 169 0.76 -8.86 -3.20
C LEU A 169 -0.12 -7.89 -3.98
N ALA A 170 -0.34 -8.16 -5.26
CA ALA A 170 -1.31 -7.40 -6.04
C ALA A 170 -2.07 -8.33 -6.97
N TYR A 171 -3.37 -8.06 -7.16
CA TYR A 171 -4.28 -8.85 -7.99
C TYR A 171 -5.21 -7.97 -8.80
N CYS A 172 -5.51 -8.40 -10.02
CA CYS A 172 -6.51 -7.80 -10.89
C CYS A 172 -7.79 -8.65 -10.88
N ASP A 173 -8.95 -8.02 -10.81
CA ASP A 173 -10.27 -8.69 -10.89
C ASP A 173 -10.71 -8.93 -12.34
N PHE A 174 -9.92 -8.47 -13.30
CA PHE A 174 -10.19 -8.56 -14.73
C PHE A 174 -9.12 -9.42 -15.40
N SER A 175 -9.54 -10.33 -16.27
CA SER A 175 -8.60 -11.04 -17.14
C SER A 175 -8.08 -10.09 -18.23
N PRO A 176 -6.77 -10.13 -18.56
CA PRO A 176 -6.22 -9.35 -19.66
C PRO A 176 -6.95 -9.69 -20.98
N GLU A 177 -7.49 -8.67 -21.62
CA GLU A 177 -8.21 -8.83 -22.88
C GLU A 177 -7.26 -9.23 -24.02
N GLY A 178 -7.72 -10.11 -24.90
CA GLY A 178 -6.96 -10.54 -26.08
C GLY A 178 -5.73 -11.42 -25.78
N ILE A 179 -5.55 -11.88 -24.54
CA ILE A 179 -4.37 -12.66 -24.13
C ILE A 179 -4.76 -14.02 -23.58
N ILE A 180 -4.21 -15.08 -24.20
CA ILE A 180 -4.26 -16.43 -23.64
C ILE A 180 -3.25 -16.52 -22.49
N ARG A 181 -3.76 -16.80 -21.29
CA ARG A 181 -2.92 -16.98 -20.10
C ARG A 181 -2.44 -18.43 -20.02
N LEU A 182 -1.13 -18.60 -20.10
CA LEU A 182 -0.44 -19.86 -19.85
C LEU A 182 0.32 -19.75 -18.52
N SER A 183 0.45 -20.85 -17.80
CA SER A 183 1.11 -20.90 -16.51
C SER A 183 2.59 -20.53 -16.53
N ASP A 184 3.25 -20.81 -17.63
CA ASP A 184 4.69 -20.62 -17.88
C ASP A 184 5.02 -19.41 -18.76
N ALA A 185 4.03 -18.56 -19.03
CA ALA A 185 4.20 -17.34 -19.83
C ALA A 185 4.05 -16.07 -18.97
N PRO A 186 4.66 -14.95 -19.42
CA PRO A 186 4.49 -13.64 -18.77
C PRO A 186 3.02 -13.27 -18.59
N THR A 187 2.66 -12.86 -17.40
CA THR A 187 1.26 -12.58 -17.01
C THR A 187 1.18 -11.67 -15.77
N ILE A 188 -0.02 -11.14 -15.54
CA ILE A 188 -0.40 -10.52 -14.28
C ILE A 188 -1.10 -11.53 -13.36
N ALA A 189 -1.11 -11.24 -12.05
CA ALA A 189 -1.91 -12.00 -11.09
C ALA A 189 -3.38 -11.57 -11.19
N VAL A 190 -4.24 -12.53 -11.52
CA VAL A 190 -5.69 -12.34 -11.55
C VAL A 190 -6.30 -13.04 -10.35
N ILE A 191 -7.33 -12.43 -9.75
CA ILE A 191 -8.04 -13.02 -8.61
C ILE A 191 -8.60 -14.39 -9.02
N ASP A 192 -8.19 -15.39 -8.26
CA ASP A 192 -8.72 -16.75 -8.28
C ASP A 192 -9.22 -17.02 -6.86
N GLU A 193 -10.55 -17.00 -6.66
CA GLU A 193 -11.15 -17.08 -5.34
C GLU A 193 -10.85 -18.40 -4.62
N ASP A 194 -10.63 -19.49 -5.38
CA ASP A 194 -10.28 -20.78 -4.81
C ASP A 194 -8.87 -20.80 -4.19
N THR A 195 -7.98 -19.93 -4.66
CA THR A 195 -6.57 -19.90 -4.24
C THR A 195 -6.18 -18.65 -3.43
N LEU A 196 -6.89 -17.55 -3.59
CA LEU A 196 -6.55 -16.23 -3.01
C LEU A 196 -6.25 -16.29 -1.51
N SER A 197 -7.18 -16.84 -0.72
CA SER A 197 -7.00 -16.93 0.74
C SER A 197 -5.78 -17.76 1.13
N ARG A 198 -5.46 -18.83 0.38
CA ARG A 198 -4.27 -19.66 0.61
C ARG A 198 -3.00 -18.89 0.28
N GLU A 199 -2.97 -18.16 -0.83
CA GLU A 199 -1.81 -17.36 -1.25
C GLU A 199 -1.52 -16.25 -0.23
N ILE A 200 -2.54 -15.54 0.25
CA ILE A 200 -2.43 -14.53 1.29
C ILE A 200 -1.89 -15.13 2.60
N LYS A 201 -2.41 -16.27 3.05
CA LYS A 201 -1.91 -16.98 4.25
C LYS A 201 -0.44 -17.36 4.12
N ILE A 202 -0.04 -17.88 2.96
CA ILE A 202 1.37 -18.25 2.69
C ILE A 202 2.26 -17.00 2.69
N ALA A 203 1.81 -15.90 2.08
CA ALA A 203 2.58 -14.65 2.09
C ALA A 203 2.68 -14.08 3.51
N LYS A 204 1.57 -14.04 4.25
CA LYS A 204 1.53 -13.53 5.64
C LYS A 204 2.46 -14.30 6.57
N SER A 205 2.62 -15.60 6.41
CA SER A 205 3.53 -16.41 7.24
C SER A 205 5.01 -16.02 7.10
N LYS A 206 5.39 -15.23 6.08
CA LYS A 206 6.76 -14.83 5.78
C LYS A 206 7.09 -13.39 6.20
N VAL A 207 6.09 -12.62 6.66
CA VAL A 207 6.23 -11.18 6.88
C VAL A 207 5.55 -10.72 8.17
N ASP A 208 6.01 -9.61 8.70
CA ASP A 208 5.38 -8.96 9.85
C ASP A 208 4.10 -8.22 9.41
N ILE A 209 4.15 -7.53 8.27
CA ILE A 209 3.05 -6.78 7.68
C ILE A 209 2.82 -7.27 6.24
N LEU A 210 1.56 -7.47 5.87
CA LEU A 210 1.16 -7.82 4.50
C LEU A 210 0.22 -6.78 3.93
N VAL A 211 0.63 -6.15 2.84
CA VAL A 211 -0.17 -5.26 2.01
C VAL A 211 -0.67 -6.04 0.79
N VAL A 212 -1.97 -5.99 0.54
CA VAL A 212 -2.58 -6.59 -0.65
C VAL A 212 -3.27 -5.51 -1.47
N SER A 213 -2.83 -5.35 -2.72
CA SER A 213 -3.43 -4.40 -3.65
C SER A 213 -4.43 -5.11 -4.55
N PHE A 214 -5.57 -4.49 -4.80
CA PHE A 214 -6.59 -4.99 -5.71
C PHE A 214 -6.97 -3.95 -6.76
N HIS A 215 -6.95 -4.33 -8.02
CA HIS A 215 -7.50 -3.57 -9.12
C HIS A 215 -8.87 -4.17 -9.48
N TRP A 216 -9.96 -3.55 -9.00
CA TRP A 216 -11.28 -4.15 -8.89
C TRP A 216 -12.44 -3.15 -8.94
N GLY A 217 -13.67 -3.67 -8.97
CA GLY A 217 -14.88 -2.87 -8.81
C GLY A 217 -15.42 -2.32 -10.12
N THR A 218 -16.13 -1.20 -10.05
CA THR A 218 -16.79 -0.56 -11.20
C THR A 218 -16.28 0.85 -11.35
N GLU A 219 -15.85 1.22 -12.56
CA GLU A 219 -15.38 2.58 -12.88
C GLU A 219 -16.42 3.63 -12.52
N PHE A 220 -15.94 4.73 -11.94
CA PHE A 220 -16.69 5.92 -11.55
C PHE A 220 -17.82 5.68 -10.54
N TYR A 221 -17.86 4.51 -9.92
CA TYR A 221 -18.85 4.21 -8.89
C TYR A 221 -18.27 4.48 -7.48
N PRO A 222 -18.89 5.40 -6.69
CA PRO A 222 -18.27 5.90 -5.45
C PRO A 222 -18.39 4.96 -4.25
N LEU A 223 -19.09 3.84 -4.38
CA LEU A 223 -19.29 2.87 -3.30
C LEU A 223 -18.70 1.51 -3.69
N PRO A 224 -18.10 0.77 -2.75
CA PRO A 224 -17.59 -0.56 -3.04
C PRO A 224 -18.74 -1.53 -3.34
N THR A 225 -18.56 -2.36 -4.36
CA THR A 225 -19.48 -3.44 -4.72
C THR A 225 -19.52 -4.53 -3.64
N ALA A 226 -20.55 -5.36 -3.65
CA ALA A 226 -20.63 -6.52 -2.75
C ALA A 226 -19.42 -7.48 -2.94
N ARG A 227 -18.94 -7.61 -4.19
CA ARG A 227 -17.76 -8.43 -4.51
C ARG A 227 -16.49 -7.86 -3.88
N GLN A 228 -16.23 -6.55 -4.00
CA GLN A 228 -15.10 -5.90 -3.35
C GLN A 228 -15.12 -6.12 -1.84
N LYS A 229 -16.28 -5.95 -1.19
CA LYS A 229 -16.42 -6.15 0.26
C LYS A 229 -16.11 -7.58 0.66
N ARG A 230 -16.65 -8.57 -0.05
CA ARG A 230 -16.42 -10.00 0.23
C ARG A 230 -14.93 -10.36 0.07
N ILE A 231 -14.29 -9.99 -1.04
CA ILE A 231 -12.87 -10.25 -1.28
C ILE A 231 -12.00 -9.56 -0.20
N ALA A 232 -12.34 -8.34 0.21
CA ALA A 232 -11.63 -7.65 1.28
C ALA A 232 -11.73 -8.40 2.61
N GLU A 233 -12.92 -8.82 3.00
CA GLU A 233 -13.15 -9.57 4.25
C GLU A 233 -12.40 -10.90 4.25
N GLU A 234 -12.50 -11.68 3.17
CA GLU A 234 -11.75 -12.93 3.01
C GLU A 234 -10.23 -12.73 3.08
N SER A 235 -9.73 -11.64 2.49
CA SER A 235 -8.31 -11.28 2.52
C SER A 235 -7.83 -10.91 3.93
N ILE A 236 -8.62 -10.13 4.68
CA ILE A 236 -8.34 -9.81 6.09
C ILE A 236 -8.34 -11.09 6.94
N ASP A 237 -9.32 -11.95 6.77
CA ASP A 237 -9.42 -13.24 7.48
C ASP A 237 -8.24 -14.16 7.14
N ALA A 238 -7.69 -14.05 5.94
CA ALA A 238 -6.48 -14.74 5.51
C ALA A 238 -5.17 -14.11 6.05
N GLY A 239 -5.22 -12.91 6.63
CA GLY A 239 -4.09 -12.26 7.30
C GLY A 239 -3.55 -11.00 6.65
N ALA A 240 -4.23 -10.42 5.65
CA ALA A 240 -3.86 -9.11 5.12
C ALA A 240 -3.98 -8.03 6.22
N ASP A 241 -2.97 -7.19 6.38
CA ASP A 241 -3.00 -6.08 7.32
C ASP A 241 -3.53 -4.80 6.66
N ILE A 242 -3.20 -4.58 5.37
CA ILE A 242 -3.62 -3.41 4.60
C ILE A 242 -4.13 -3.88 3.23
N ILE A 243 -5.30 -3.40 2.85
CA ILE A 243 -5.86 -3.56 1.51
C ILE A 243 -5.92 -2.21 0.83
N ILE A 244 -5.36 -2.12 -0.39
CA ILE A 244 -5.36 -0.91 -1.23
C ILE A 244 -6.10 -1.24 -2.53
N GLY A 245 -7.21 -0.55 -2.77
CA GLY A 245 -8.00 -0.70 -3.98
C GLY A 245 -7.70 0.36 -5.04
N HIS A 246 -7.88 -0.05 -6.31
CA HIS A 246 -7.64 0.69 -7.54
C HIS A 246 -8.72 0.36 -8.57
N HIS A 247 -8.77 1.05 -9.72
CA HIS A 247 -9.69 0.89 -10.83
C HIS A 247 -10.97 1.75 -10.80
N PRO A 248 -11.67 2.00 -9.67
CA PRO A 248 -12.87 2.83 -9.75
C PRO A 248 -12.62 4.26 -10.24
N HIS A 249 -11.37 4.73 -10.27
CA HIS A 249 -10.96 6.09 -10.66
C HIS A 249 -11.61 7.21 -9.86
N VAL A 250 -12.28 6.87 -8.78
CA VAL A 250 -12.86 7.76 -7.76
C VAL A 250 -12.52 7.23 -6.38
N VAL A 251 -12.44 8.13 -5.41
CA VAL A 251 -12.21 7.73 -4.02
C VAL A 251 -13.42 6.96 -3.50
N GLN A 252 -13.18 5.78 -2.93
CA GLN A 252 -14.19 4.99 -2.23
C GLN A 252 -13.92 4.98 -0.72
N PRO A 253 -14.88 4.55 0.13
CA PRO A 253 -14.74 4.51 1.57
C PRO A 253 -13.50 3.77 2.05
N THR A 254 -13.05 4.15 3.25
CA THR A 254 -11.99 3.48 4.02
C THR A 254 -12.60 2.86 5.27
N GLU A 255 -12.22 1.63 5.59
CA GLU A 255 -12.69 0.91 6.77
C GLU A 255 -11.52 0.39 7.60
N ILE A 256 -11.65 0.43 8.92
CA ILE A 256 -10.75 -0.25 9.85
C ILE A 256 -11.49 -1.48 10.40
N LYS A 257 -10.92 -2.63 10.19
CA LYS A 257 -11.46 -3.91 10.71
C LYS A 257 -10.53 -4.45 11.82
N LYS A 258 -11.09 -5.23 12.72
CA LYS A 258 -10.32 -5.95 13.74
C LYS A 258 -10.24 -7.42 13.32
N GLN A 259 -9.01 -7.90 13.15
CA GLN A 259 -8.76 -9.33 12.87
C GLN A 259 -9.13 -10.20 14.08
N LYS A 260 -9.31 -11.51 13.88
CA LYS A 260 -9.48 -12.49 14.96
C LYS A 260 -8.33 -12.51 15.95
N SER A 261 -7.12 -12.16 15.50
CA SER A 261 -5.91 -11.97 16.33
C SER A 261 -5.95 -10.74 17.25
N GLY A 262 -6.94 -9.86 17.09
CA GLY A 262 -7.03 -8.57 17.75
C GLY A 262 -6.27 -7.43 17.03
N ARG A 263 -5.47 -7.71 16.00
CA ARG A 263 -4.76 -6.70 15.18
C ARG A 263 -5.77 -5.87 14.38
N LYS A 264 -5.42 -4.61 14.14
CA LYS A 264 -6.17 -3.74 13.22
C LYS A 264 -5.74 -4.01 11.78
N SER A 265 -6.68 -4.08 10.88
CA SER A 265 -6.47 -4.05 9.44
C SER A 265 -7.16 -2.84 8.83
N LEU A 266 -6.57 -2.33 7.76
CA LEU A 266 -7.08 -1.19 7.00
C LEU A 266 -7.54 -1.66 5.64
N ILE A 267 -8.74 -1.23 5.22
CA ILE A 267 -9.25 -1.42 3.87
C ILE A 267 -9.48 -0.03 3.28
N VAL A 268 -8.81 0.26 2.17
CA VAL A 268 -9.08 1.42 1.32
C VAL A 268 -9.62 0.87 0.01
N TYR A 269 -10.92 0.98 -0.22
CA TYR A 269 -11.57 0.36 -1.40
C TYR A 269 -11.13 0.98 -2.72
N SER A 270 -10.82 2.29 -2.73
CA SER A 270 -10.16 2.97 -3.84
C SER A 270 -9.53 4.29 -3.36
N LEU A 271 -8.29 4.53 -3.78
CA LEU A 271 -7.58 5.81 -3.59
C LEU A 271 -7.94 6.84 -4.67
N GLY A 272 -8.71 6.44 -5.70
CA GLY A 272 -8.97 7.25 -6.89
C GLY A 272 -7.76 7.31 -7.82
N ASN A 273 -7.77 8.28 -8.72
CA ASN A 273 -6.62 8.57 -9.59
C ASN A 273 -5.52 9.32 -8.82
N PHE A 274 -4.28 9.28 -9.33
CA PHE A 274 -3.20 10.11 -8.79
C PHE A 274 -2.54 10.95 -9.89
N MET A 275 -2.06 10.32 -10.94
CA MET A 275 -1.64 11.00 -12.19
C MET A 275 -2.49 10.44 -13.32
N PHE A 276 -3.50 11.17 -13.76
CA PHE A 276 -4.48 10.66 -14.72
C PHE A 276 -5.21 11.80 -15.43
N ASP A 277 -5.41 11.69 -16.73
CA ASP A 277 -6.00 12.73 -17.57
C ASP A 277 -7.53 12.62 -17.75
N THR A 278 -8.22 12.09 -16.77
CA THR A 278 -9.68 11.91 -16.84
C THR A 278 -10.44 13.23 -16.65
N THR A 279 -11.58 13.35 -17.33
CA THR A 279 -12.51 14.48 -17.21
C THR A 279 -13.84 14.09 -16.55
N LYS A 280 -14.00 12.85 -16.11
CA LYS A 280 -15.21 12.39 -15.44
C LYS A 280 -15.38 13.05 -14.07
N GLU A 281 -16.61 13.28 -13.68
CA GLU A 281 -16.93 13.87 -12.38
C GLU A 281 -16.28 13.07 -11.24
N LYS A 282 -15.74 13.79 -10.26
CA LYS A 282 -15.03 13.25 -9.10
C LYS A 282 -13.77 12.40 -9.38
N SER A 283 -13.48 12.08 -10.64
CA SER A 283 -12.27 11.31 -10.98
C SER A 283 -10.98 12.14 -10.90
N ASN A 284 -11.11 13.45 -10.65
CA ASN A 284 -10.00 14.36 -10.35
C ASN A 284 -9.79 14.60 -8.84
N GLU A 285 -10.48 13.82 -8.00
CA GLU A 285 -10.28 13.80 -6.55
C GLU A 285 -9.54 12.52 -6.16
N SER A 286 -8.59 12.66 -5.24
CA SER A 286 -7.74 11.57 -4.79
C SER A 286 -7.29 11.77 -3.35
N ILE A 287 -6.70 10.75 -2.78
CA ILE A 287 -6.06 10.82 -1.48
C ILE A 287 -4.67 10.17 -1.51
N ILE A 288 -3.71 10.75 -0.79
CA ILE A 288 -2.49 10.07 -0.41
C ILE A 288 -2.75 9.44 0.96
N LEU A 289 -2.53 8.14 1.07
CA LEU A 289 -2.56 7.41 2.33
C LEU A 289 -1.16 7.36 2.94
N GLU A 290 -1.02 7.73 4.21
CA GLU A 290 0.19 7.55 5.01
C GLU A 290 -0.14 6.63 6.19
N CYS A 291 0.62 5.56 6.38
CA CYS A 291 0.54 4.68 7.54
C CYS A 291 1.88 4.61 8.25
N ILE A 292 1.89 4.77 9.57
CA ILE A 292 3.03 4.42 10.40
C ILE A 292 2.86 2.97 10.83
N LEU A 293 3.83 2.15 10.44
CA LEU A 293 3.83 0.71 10.66
C LEU A 293 4.91 0.32 11.65
N THR A 294 4.58 -0.59 12.54
CA THR A 294 5.50 -1.27 13.44
C THR A 294 5.46 -2.77 13.16
N LYS A 295 6.33 -3.54 13.80
CA LYS A 295 6.26 -5.00 13.72
C LYS A 295 4.91 -5.56 14.19
N ASN A 296 4.22 -4.82 15.06
CA ASN A 296 2.95 -5.21 15.67
C ASN A 296 1.71 -4.81 14.86
N GLY A 297 1.86 -4.06 13.77
CA GLY A 297 0.76 -3.63 12.92
C GLY A 297 0.75 -2.12 12.64
N ILE A 298 -0.44 -1.62 12.31
CA ILE A 298 -0.68 -0.22 11.99
C ILE A 298 -0.80 0.59 13.28
N GLU A 299 0.11 1.56 13.47
CA GLU A 299 0.10 2.47 14.62
C GLU A 299 -0.72 3.73 14.31
N GLN A 300 -0.49 4.35 13.15
CA GLN A 300 -1.16 5.59 12.74
C GLN A 300 -1.57 5.54 11.29
N ILE A 301 -2.69 6.18 10.99
CA ILE A 301 -3.22 6.36 9.64
C ILE A 301 -3.47 7.85 9.44
N LYS A 302 -3.01 8.38 8.31
CA LYS A 302 -3.25 9.75 7.88
C LYS A 302 -3.57 9.78 6.40
N THR A 303 -4.43 10.69 5.98
CA THR A 303 -4.72 10.93 4.57
C THR A 303 -4.48 12.39 4.21
N TYR A 304 -4.04 12.63 2.98
CA TYR A 304 -3.90 13.96 2.41
C TYR A 304 -4.81 14.05 1.19
N PRO A 305 -5.79 14.96 1.19
CA PRO A 305 -6.63 15.16 0.03
C PRO A 305 -5.83 15.77 -1.13
N VAL A 306 -6.08 15.25 -2.32
CA VAL A 306 -5.39 15.63 -3.55
C VAL A 306 -6.44 16.00 -4.61
N LYS A 307 -6.15 17.01 -5.40
CA LYS A 307 -6.87 17.36 -6.62
C LYS A 307 -5.97 17.16 -7.82
N ILE A 308 -6.49 16.56 -8.88
CA ILE A 308 -5.76 16.41 -10.13
C ILE A 308 -6.10 17.58 -11.04
N LYS A 309 -5.07 18.28 -11.50
CA LYS A 309 -5.15 19.41 -12.43
C LYS A 309 -4.32 19.09 -13.68
N GLN A 310 -4.95 19.01 -14.83
CA GLN A 310 -4.28 18.65 -16.08
C GLN A 310 -3.43 17.35 -15.98
N GLY A 311 -3.98 16.34 -15.29
CA GLY A 311 -3.31 15.06 -15.07
C GLY A 311 -2.29 15.03 -13.94
N ILE A 312 -1.97 16.16 -13.31
CA ILE A 312 -0.95 16.30 -12.26
C ILE A 312 -1.61 16.48 -10.88
N PRO A 313 -1.20 15.72 -9.84
CA PRO A 313 -1.72 15.85 -8.50
C PRO A 313 -1.20 17.12 -7.80
N VAL A 314 -2.10 17.80 -7.09
CA VAL A 314 -1.79 18.94 -6.22
C VAL A 314 -2.44 18.73 -4.86
N LEU A 315 -1.77 19.11 -3.78
CA LEU A 315 -2.34 18.99 -2.44
C LEU A 315 -3.50 19.99 -2.28
N LEU A 316 -4.60 19.54 -1.71
CA LEU A 316 -5.60 20.45 -1.20
C LEU A 316 -5.15 20.96 0.17
N GLN A 317 -5.10 22.29 0.32
CA GLN A 317 -4.86 22.88 1.63
C GLN A 317 -6.01 22.49 2.55
N THR A 318 -5.72 21.73 3.60
CA THR A 318 -6.66 21.57 4.70
C THR A 318 -6.77 22.92 5.38
N THR A 319 -7.87 23.64 5.12
CA THR A 319 -8.24 24.71 6.04
C THR A 319 -8.59 24.02 7.36
N ASP A 320 -7.71 24.14 8.34
CA ASP A 320 -8.04 23.78 9.73
C ASP A 320 -9.34 24.50 10.10
N LYS A 321 -10.41 23.72 10.23
CA LYS A 321 -11.69 24.18 10.79
C LYS A 321 -11.77 23.75 12.24
#